data_10c22e831bc2d31495a9cf24fe3ea8e4
#
_entry.id   10c22e831bc2d31495a9cf24fe3ea8e4
#
_cell.length_a   1.000
_cell.length_b   1.000
_cell.length_c   1.000
_cell.angle_alpha   90.00
_cell.angle_beta   90.00
_cell.angle_gamma   90.00
#
_symmetry.space_group_name_H-M   'P 1'
#
loop_
_entity.id
_entity.type
_entity.pdbx_description
1 polymer ?
#
loop_
_entity_poly.entity_id
_entity_poly.type
_entity_poly.pdbx_seq_one_letter_code
_entity_poly.pdbx_strand_id
1 'polypeptide(L)'
;MFENLTDKLERSFKILKGEGRITEINVAETLKEIRRALIDADVNYKVAKTFTDEVKQKALGQDVLKAVKPGQMMTKIVRDELAELMGGTATDIRLEGTPAVILIAGLQGSGKTTFSGKLASLLKSKKGRQ
;
A
#
# COMPACT_ATOMS: atom_id res chain seq x y z
N MET A 1 -9.43 -7.82 -9.34
CA MET A 1 -7.99 -7.95 -9.04
C MET A 1 -7.67 -7.47 -7.63
N PHE A 2 -8.00 -6.22 -7.27
CA PHE A 2 -7.71 -5.70 -5.92
C PHE A 2 -8.59 -6.26 -4.80
N GLU A 3 -9.83 -6.69 -5.08
CA GLU A 3 -10.70 -7.35 -4.10
C GLU A 3 -10.04 -8.60 -3.51
N ASN A 4 -9.37 -9.40 -4.34
CA ASN A 4 -8.68 -10.60 -3.90
C ASN A 4 -7.46 -10.29 -3.01
N LEU A 5 -6.73 -9.19 -3.25
CA LEU A 5 -5.62 -8.75 -2.40
C LEU A 5 -6.14 -8.22 -1.06
N THR A 6 -7.17 -7.39 -1.09
CA THR A 6 -7.80 -6.84 0.12
C THR A 6 -8.30 -7.97 1.03
N ASP A 7 -9.04 -8.93 0.47
CA ASP A 7 -9.56 -10.08 1.23
C ASP A 7 -8.45 -10.93 1.86
N LYS A 8 -7.36 -11.15 1.12
CA LYS A 8 -6.19 -11.90 1.62
C LYS A 8 -5.50 -11.16 2.76
N LEU A 9 -5.29 -9.85 2.61
CA LEU A 9 -4.70 -9.01 3.66
C LEU A 9 -5.61 -8.96 4.89
N GLU A 10 -6.92 -8.81 4.73
CA GLU A 10 -7.88 -8.80 5.84
C GLU A 10 -7.90 -10.13 6.60
N ARG A 11 -7.83 -11.26 5.90
CA ARG A 11 -7.72 -12.58 6.54
C ARG A 11 -6.46 -12.71 7.37
N SER A 12 -5.31 -12.32 6.81
CA SER A 12 -4.03 -12.35 7.53
C SER A 12 -4.05 -11.47 8.79
N PHE A 13 -4.70 -10.30 8.73
CA PHE A 13 -4.88 -9.43 9.90
C PHE A 13 -5.91 -9.96 10.90
N LYS A 14 -6.92 -10.68 10.45
CA LYS A 14 -7.94 -11.27 11.34
C LYS A 14 -7.34 -12.32 12.27
N ILE A 15 -6.38 -13.09 11.77
CA ILE A 15 -5.63 -14.07 12.57
C ILE A 15 -4.88 -13.34 13.69
N LEU A 16 -4.17 -12.27 13.38
CA LEU A 16 -3.43 -11.48 14.39
C LEU A 16 -4.34 -10.74 15.39
N LYS A 17 -5.56 -10.34 14.97
CA LYS A 17 -6.52 -9.67 15.87
C LYS A 17 -7.10 -10.61 16.94
N GLY A 18 -7.16 -11.91 16.65
CA GLY A 18 -7.69 -12.92 17.57
C GLY A 18 -6.67 -13.38 18.62
N GLU A 19 -5.40 -13.07 18.46
CA GLU A 19 -4.35 -13.48 19.38
C GLU A 19 -4.06 -12.41 20.43
N GLY A 20 -4.21 -12.76 21.69
CA GLY A 20 -3.93 -11.84 22.82
C GLY A 20 -2.45 -11.46 23.00
N ARG A 21 -1.53 -12.13 22.29
CA ARG A 21 -0.10 -11.85 22.27
C ARG A 21 0.45 -12.03 20.85
N ILE A 22 1.20 -11.05 20.36
CA ILE A 22 2.01 -11.19 19.15
C ILE A 22 3.35 -11.83 19.53
N THR A 23 3.68 -12.92 18.85
CA THR A 23 4.98 -13.60 18.94
C THR A 23 5.74 -13.42 17.63
N GLU A 24 7.07 -13.62 17.65
CA GLU A 24 7.86 -13.60 16.41
C GLU A 24 7.37 -14.62 15.37
N ILE A 25 6.84 -15.76 15.84
CA ILE A 25 6.32 -16.82 14.97
C ILE A 25 5.07 -16.33 14.24
N ASN A 26 4.10 -15.74 14.96
CA ASN A 26 2.86 -15.24 14.38
C ASN A 26 3.12 -14.09 13.39
N VAL A 27 4.07 -13.21 13.70
CA VAL A 27 4.51 -12.15 12.80
C VAL A 27 5.12 -12.75 11.52
N ALA A 28 6.00 -13.73 11.64
CA ALA A 28 6.66 -14.35 10.50
C ALA A 28 5.65 -15.08 9.58
N GLU A 29 4.68 -15.79 10.14
CA GLU A 29 3.62 -16.46 9.39
C GLU A 29 2.72 -15.46 8.65
N THR A 30 2.26 -14.43 9.34
CA THR A 30 1.44 -13.37 8.73
C THR A 30 2.19 -12.65 7.60
N LEU A 31 3.46 -12.32 7.80
CA LEU A 31 4.27 -11.67 6.76
C LEU A 31 4.52 -12.58 5.56
N LYS A 32 4.61 -13.89 5.76
CA LYS A 32 4.69 -14.87 4.67
C LYS A 32 3.41 -14.85 3.83
N GLU A 33 2.24 -14.81 4.47
CA GLU A 33 0.96 -14.71 3.77
C GLU A 33 0.80 -13.37 3.03
N ILE A 34 1.16 -12.26 3.66
CA ILE A 34 1.16 -10.93 3.03
C ILE A 34 2.07 -10.92 1.80
N ARG A 35 3.29 -11.45 1.91
CA ARG A 35 4.22 -11.57 0.78
C ARG A 35 3.62 -12.37 -0.36
N ARG A 36 2.99 -13.50 -0.06
CA ARG A 36 2.33 -14.34 -1.06
C ARG A 36 1.18 -13.59 -1.73
N ALA A 37 0.36 -12.88 -0.96
CA ALA A 37 -0.74 -12.10 -1.51
C ALA A 37 -0.26 -10.98 -2.45
N LEU A 38 0.86 -10.32 -2.13
CA LEU A 38 1.49 -9.31 -2.99
C LEU A 38 2.01 -9.92 -4.29
N ILE A 39 2.67 -11.08 -4.22
CA ILE A 39 3.17 -11.80 -5.42
C ILE A 39 2.01 -12.26 -6.29
N ASP A 40 0.94 -12.80 -5.70
CA ASP A 40 -0.29 -13.20 -6.41
C ASP A 40 -1.00 -11.99 -7.08
N ALA A 41 -0.72 -10.77 -6.62
CA ALA A 41 -1.17 -9.50 -7.21
C ALA A 41 -0.14 -8.88 -8.18
N ASP A 42 0.78 -9.68 -8.73
CA ASP A 42 1.82 -9.29 -9.68
C ASP A 42 2.87 -8.30 -9.15
N VAL A 43 3.01 -8.16 -7.84
CA VAL A 43 4.09 -7.37 -7.25
C VAL A 43 5.43 -8.10 -7.42
N ASN A 44 6.45 -7.38 -7.86
CA ASN A 44 7.80 -7.94 -8.02
C ASN A 44 8.30 -8.58 -6.71
N TYR A 45 8.86 -9.79 -6.80
CA TYR A 45 9.33 -10.56 -5.64
C TYR A 45 10.30 -9.79 -4.74
N LYS A 46 11.28 -9.06 -5.35
CA LYS A 46 12.25 -8.28 -4.56
C LYS A 46 11.55 -7.19 -3.76
N VAL A 47 10.59 -6.49 -4.39
CA VAL A 47 9.79 -5.43 -3.73
C VAL A 47 8.97 -6.03 -2.59
N ALA A 48 8.24 -7.12 -2.83
CA ALA A 48 7.44 -7.79 -1.81
C ALA A 48 8.29 -8.31 -0.65
N LYS A 49 9.51 -8.81 -0.95
CA LYS A 49 10.46 -9.26 0.07
C LYS A 49 10.96 -8.09 0.92
N THR A 50 11.50 -7.05 0.31
CA THR A 50 12.02 -5.86 1.02
C THR A 50 10.94 -5.28 1.93
N PHE A 51 9.75 -5.06 1.40
CA PHE A 51 8.59 -4.59 2.14
C PHE A 51 8.29 -5.45 3.39
N THR A 52 8.19 -6.76 3.23
CA THR A 52 7.88 -7.64 4.38
C THR A 52 9.03 -7.73 5.38
N ASP A 53 10.28 -7.55 4.96
CA ASP A 53 11.44 -7.54 5.84
C ASP A 53 11.47 -6.23 6.68
N GLU A 54 11.12 -5.08 6.09
CA GLU A 54 10.97 -3.79 6.79
C GLU A 54 9.81 -3.83 7.80
N VAL A 55 8.64 -4.33 7.38
CA VAL A 55 7.51 -4.54 8.30
C VAL A 55 7.90 -5.45 9.46
N LYS A 56 8.66 -6.54 9.20
CA LYS A 56 9.14 -7.44 10.25
C LYS A 56 9.99 -6.72 11.28
N GLN A 57 10.96 -5.91 10.84
CA GLN A 57 11.83 -5.16 11.74
C GLN A 57 11.03 -4.21 12.63
N LYS A 58 10.08 -3.48 12.07
CA LYS A 58 9.21 -2.56 12.81
C LYS A 58 8.25 -3.30 13.76
N ALA A 59 7.71 -4.45 13.33
CA ALA A 59 6.80 -5.27 14.13
C ALA A 59 7.46 -5.98 15.31
N LEU A 60 8.74 -6.32 15.20
CA LEU A 60 9.52 -6.93 16.29
C LEU A 60 10.12 -5.90 17.26
N GLY A 61 9.92 -4.61 16.99
CA GLY A 61 10.28 -3.55 17.91
C GLY A 61 9.57 -3.69 19.27
N GLN A 62 10.22 -3.27 20.35
CA GLN A 62 9.71 -3.45 21.71
C GLN A 62 8.31 -2.86 21.93
N ASP A 63 7.94 -1.81 21.19
CA ASP A 63 6.66 -1.12 21.34
C ASP A 63 5.47 -1.95 20.87
N VAL A 64 5.66 -2.79 19.86
CA VAL A 64 4.58 -3.64 19.30
C VAL A 64 4.32 -4.85 20.21
N LEU A 65 5.37 -5.47 20.71
CA LEU A 65 5.26 -6.65 21.58
C LEU A 65 4.62 -6.32 22.93
N LYS A 66 4.70 -5.06 23.37
CA LYS A 66 4.14 -4.55 24.63
C LYS A 66 2.80 -3.82 24.45
N ALA A 67 2.34 -3.64 23.23
CA ALA A 67 1.12 -2.88 22.94
C ALA A 67 -0.12 -3.57 23.51
N VAL A 68 -1.06 -2.77 24.02
CA VAL A 68 -2.36 -3.26 24.52
C VAL A 68 -3.21 -3.88 23.40
N LYS A 69 -3.00 -3.46 22.13
CA LYS A 69 -3.69 -3.98 20.96
C LYS A 69 -2.69 -4.28 19.84
N PRO A 70 -1.93 -5.37 19.96
CA PRO A 70 -0.83 -5.67 19.04
C PRO A 70 -1.28 -5.83 17.58
N GLY A 71 -2.45 -6.46 17.33
CA GLY A 71 -2.97 -6.63 15.97
C GLY A 71 -3.34 -5.32 15.28
N GLN A 72 -3.80 -4.30 16.02
CA GLN A 72 -4.06 -2.98 15.43
C GLN A 72 -2.77 -2.25 15.09
N MET A 73 -1.75 -2.39 15.95
CA MET A 73 -0.42 -1.83 15.71
C MET A 73 0.21 -2.44 14.47
N MET A 74 0.12 -3.76 14.30
CA MET A 74 0.61 -4.45 13.10
C MET A 74 -0.10 -3.96 11.83
N THR A 75 -1.42 -3.82 11.88
CA THR A 75 -2.19 -3.26 10.75
C THR A 75 -1.73 -1.85 10.39
N LYS A 76 -1.45 -1.02 11.41
CA LYS A 76 -0.93 0.33 11.20
C LYS A 76 0.44 0.30 10.54
N ILE A 77 1.38 -0.52 11.04
CA ILE A 77 2.72 -0.66 10.46
C ILE A 77 2.64 -1.04 8.99
N VAL A 78 1.87 -2.08 8.66
CA VAL A 78 1.72 -2.53 7.26
C VAL A 78 1.12 -1.43 6.38
N ARG A 79 0.11 -0.70 6.86
CA ARG A 79 -0.48 0.42 6.14
C ARG A 79 0.53 1.53 5.88
N ASP A 80 1.28 1.90 6.91
CA ASP A 80 2.25 3.00 6.83
C ASP A 80 3.41 2.63 5.87
N GLU A 81 3.89 1.39 5.91
CA GLU A 81 4.88 0.86 4.98
C GLU A 81 4.36 0.78 3.52
N LEU A 82 3.10 0.38 3.32
CA LEU A 82 2.49 0.41 2.00
C LEU A 82 2.39 1.84 1.45
N ALA A 83 2.05 2.81 2.29
CA ALA A 83 1.99 4.21 1.89
C ALA A 83 3.38 4.73 1.52
N GLU A 84 4.42 4.35 2.25
CA GLU A 84 5.81 4.71 1.95
C GLU A 84 6.30 4.07 0.66
N LEU A 85 6.01 2.78 0.45
CA LEU A 85 6.31 2.06 -0.79
C LEU A 85 5.66 2.72 -2.02
N MET A 86 4.48 3.31 -1.85
CA MET A 86 3.76 4.04 -2.91
C MET A 86 4.24 5.50 -3.10
N GLY A 87 5.29 5.92 -2.39
CA GLY A 87 5.91 7.24 -2.54
C GLY A 87 5.73 8.19 -1.36
N GLY A 88 4.97 7.79 -0.32
CA GLY A 88 4.83 8.52 0.96
C GLY A 88 4.11 9.86 0.83
N THR A 89 4.80 10.87 0.32
CA THR A 89 4.27 12.24 0.19
C THR A 89 3.72 12.53 -1.21
N ALA A 90 2.61 13.28 -1.27
CA ALA A 90 2.06 13.73 -2.54
C ALA A 90 3.03 14.70 -3.22
N THR A 91 3.36 14.44 -4.48
CA THR A 91 4.18 15.31 -5.30
C THR A 91 3.33 16.06 -6.32
N ASP A 92 3.70 17.29 -6.62
CA ASP A 92 3.04 18.07 -7.65
C ASP A 92 3.36 17.54 -9.05
N ILE A 93 2.34 17.62 -9.93
CA ILE A 93 2.52 17.27 -11.34
C ILE A 93 3.37 18.34 -12.02
N ARG A 94 4.48 17.92 -12.59
CA ARG A 94 5.33 18.79 -13.43
C ARG A 94 4.71 18.88 -14.81
N LEU A 95 4.37 20.10 -15.22
CA LEU A 95 3.84 20.41 -16.55
C LEU A 95 4.91 21.14 -17.34
N GLU A 96 5.69 20.41 -18.09
CA GLU A 96 6.77 20.93 -18.92
C GLU A 96 6.39 20.85 -20.41
N GLY A 97 6.83 21.83 -21.17
CA GLY A 97 6.55 21.90 -22.61
C GLY A 97 5.32 22.75 -22.99
N THR A 98 5.24 23.09 -24.26
CA THR A 98 4.13 23.85 -24.85
C THR A 98 3.75 23.19 -26.19
N PRO A 99 2.70 22.38 -26.23
CA PRO A 99 1.81 22.01 -25.12
C PRO A 99 2.46 21.00 -24.15
N ALA A 100 2.04 21.02 -22.86
CA ALA A 100 2.36 19.96 -21.92
C ALA A 100 1.50 18.74 -22.21
N VAL A 101 2.13 17.58 -22.41
CA VAL A 101 1.44 16.33 -22.76
C VAL A 101 1.46 15.35 -21.58
N ILE A 102 0.30 14.85 -21.17
CA ILE A 102 0.15 13.85 -20.14
C ILE A 102 -0.43 12.58 -20.75
N LEU A 103 0.34 11.48 -20.77
CA LEU A 103 -0.13 10.17 -21.20
C LEU A 103 -0.72 9.39 -20.02
N ILE A 104 -2.00 8.98 -20.14
CA ILE A 104 -2.67 8.14 -19.16
C ILE A 104 -2.84 6.74 -19.76
N ALA A 105 -2.12 5.77 -19.19
CA ALA A 105 -2.13 4.39 -19.63
C ALA A 105 -2.77 3.48 -18.57
N GLY A 106 -3.36 2.35 -19.01
CA GLY A 106 -3.96 1.36 -18.13
C GLY A 106 -4.90 0.41 -18.89
N LEU A 107 -5.32 -0.66 -18.22
CA LEU A 107 -6.24 -1.66 -18.76
C LEU A 107 -7.67 -1.10 -18.94
N GLN A 108 -8.50 -1.79 -19.72
CA GLN A 108 -9.92 -1.44 -19.85
C GLN A 108 -10.60 -1.48 -18.46
N GLY A 109 -11.46 -0.53 -18.17
CA GLY A 109 -12.14 -0.43 -16.87
C GLY A 109 -11.32 0.13 -15.71
N SER A 110 -10.03 0.48 -15.92
CA SER A 110 -9.15 1.02 -14.86
C SER A 110 -9.43 2.49 -14.47
N GLY A 111 -10.50 3.10 -15.00
CA GLY A 111 -10.91 4.46 -14.63
C GLY A 111 -10.14 5.59 -15.32
N LYS A 112 -9.41 5.33 -16.42
CA LYS A 112 -8.61 6.34 -17.13
C LYS A 112 -9.41 7.59 -17.51
N THR A 113 -10.59 7.42 -18.10
CA THR A 113 -11.45 8.53 -18.51
C THR A 113 -11.91 9.37 -17.31
N THR A 114 -12.34 8.72 -16.24
CA THR A 114 -12.74 9.38 -15.00
C THR A 114 -11.57 10.13 -14.38
N PHE A 115 -10.38 9.51 -14.35
CA PHE A 115 -9.17 10.13 -13.85
C PHE A 115 -8.78 11.35 -14.70
N SER A 116 -8.82 11.24 -16.04
CA SER A 116 -8.50 12.34 -16.96
C SER A 116 -9.41 13.55 -16.71
N GLY A 117 -10.71 13.34 -16.57
CA GLY A 117 -11.65 14.41 -16.27
C GLY A 117 -11.40 15.09 -14.93
N LYS A 118 -11.12 14.31 -13.88
CA LYS A 118 -10.76 14.85 -12.55
C LYS A 118 -9.43 15.59 -12.58
N LEU A 119 -8.43 15.06 -13.27
CA LEU A 119 -7.13 15.70 -13.43
C LEU A 119 -7.25 17.03 -14.20
N ALA A 120 -7.98 17.06 -15.31
CA ALA A 120 -8.22 18.28 -16.07
C ALA A 120 -8.92 19.35 -15.21
N SER A 121 -9.94 18.97 -14.43
CA SER A 121 -10.62 19.86 -13.49
C SER A 121 -9.66 20.41 -12.45
N LEU A 122 -8.80 19.58 -11.87
CA LEU A 122 -7.79 19.97 -10.87
C LEU A 122 -6.77 20.96 -11.47
N LEU A 123 -6.26 20.68 -12.67
CA LEU A 123 -5.28 21.53 -13.33
C LEU A 123 -5.88 22.88 -13.73
N LYS A 124 -7.13 22.89 -14.19
CA LYS A 124 -7.87 24.12 -14.49
C LYS A 124 -8.05 24.98 -13.24
N SER A 125 -8.49 24.38 -12.13
CA SER A 125 -8.80 25.12 -10.89
C SER A 125 -7.56 25.59 -10.13
N LYS A 126 -6.51 24.76 -10.05
CA LYS A 126 -5.31 25.06 -9.25
C LYS A 126 -4.19 25.74 -10.03
N LYS A 127 -4.05 25.47 -11.33
CA LYS A 127 -2.92 25.96 -12.14
C LYS A 127 -3.36 26.85 -13.30
N GLY A 128 -4.64 27.20 -13.41
CA GLY A 128 -5.17 28.09 -14.47
C GLY A 128 -4.93 27.57 -15.90
N ARG A 129 -4.71 26.26 -16.07
CA ARG A 129 -4.48 25.64 -17.38
C ARG A 129 -5.82 25.35 -18.08
N GLN A 130 -5.87 25.60 -19.37
CA GLN A 130 -6.99 25.24 -20.24
C GLN A 130 -6.69 23.95 -20.99
#